data_8e1cd42d6d64b7299d759d12b8252758
#
_entry.id   8e1cd42d6d64b7299d759d12b8252758
#
_cell.length_a   1.000
_cell.length_b   1.000
_cell.length_c   1.000
_cell.angle_alpha   90.00
_cell.angle_beta   90.00
_cell.angle_gamma   90.00
#
_symmetry.space_group_name_H-M   'P 1'
#
loop_
_entity.id
_entity.type
_entity.pdbx_description
1 polymer ?
#
loop_
_entity_poly.entity_id
_entity_poly.type
_entity_poly.pdbx_seq_one_letter_code
_entity_poly.pdbx_strand_id
1 'polypeptide(L)'
;MKNVIEMLKKHPAVRFGLPVAAVLGCVLLFLFGVSYLGSTYTYTGIGILLLVTGYFHRWRVIGAVVAFSLLIILAAGPYLVVPRVQWAEAGQREEAGVAANPLLYHSPDDPEPALLRAEYRLDDVIGGIDDEFERLAALAGWVNSRWSHSSSNTPSSWNPLVILSEAEEGASFRCVEYSLVMVGAAQAMGMPARMVGLKTRNAATARSAVGHVIAEVWLDDYEKWAAADPQLGYVFRSGGVPLNAVELGEALARGSGSVEVLSADGPVGWYRKNRYLVFVGPYLFHFDTQYDQRFFLPDQDRTMGGKMLVPEGAPNLKVFQREIPLSFDYFTSSVDAFYASPETAR
;
A
#
# COMPACT_ATOMS: atom_id res chain seq x y z
N MET A 1 12.98 43.09 -24.25
CA MET A 1 12.74 41.87 -23.49
C MET A 1 13.94 41.51 -22.58
N LYS A 2 15.19 41.41 -23.06
CA LYS A 2 16.37 41.13 -22.20
C LYS A 2 16.53 42.10 -21.04
N ASN A 3 16.38 43.43 -21.24
CA ASN A 3 16.51 44.45 -20.19
C ASN A 3 15.45 44.35 -19.09
N VAL A 4 14.22 43.95 -19.43
CA VAL A 4 13.15 43.75 -18.44
C VAL A 4 13.43 42.50 -17.57
N ILE A 5 13.93 41.45 -18.18
CA ILE A 5 14.32 40.20 -17.45
C ILE A 5 15.48 40.50 -16.48
N GLU A 6 16.49 41.26 -16.90
CA GLU A 6 17.60 41.66 -16.04
C GLU A 6 17.18 42.56 -14.88
N MET A 7 16.24 43.48 -15.12
CA MET A 7 15.67 44.32 -14.09
C MET A 7 14.85 43.51 -13.08
N LEU A 8 14.02 42.58 -13.55
CA LEU A 8 13.25 41.69 -12.69
C LEU A 8 14.14 40.81 -11.82
N LYS A 9 15.26 40.27 -12.34
CA LYS A 9 16.24 39.48 -11.57
C LYS A 9 16.88 40.27 -10.41
N LYS A 10 17.00 41.57 -10.51
CA LYS A 10 17.59 42.44 -9.48
C LYS A 10 16.58 42.87 -8.40
N HIS A 11 15.27 42.75 -8.67
CA HIS A 11 14.25 43.19 -7.74
C HIS A 11 14.20 42.27 -6.50
N PRO A 12 14.20 42.82 -5.25
CA PRO A 12 14.21 42.01 -4.02
C PRO A 12 13.09 40.95 -3.96
N ALA A 13 11.88 41.30 -4.37
CA ALA A 13 10.73 40.39 -4.39
C ALA A 13 10.97 39.18 -5.32
N VAL A 14 11.65 39.36 -6.45
CA VAL A 14 12.00 38.28 -7.36
C VAL A 14 13.19 37.49 -6.82
N ARG A 15 14.16 38.16 -6.21
CA ARG A 15 15.37 37.54 -5.70
C ARG A 15 15.12 36.63 -4.47
N PHE A 16 14.22 37.03 -3.59
CA PHE A 16 13.91 36.30 -2.35
C PHE A 16 12.50 35.72 -2.31
N GLY A 17 11.51 36.40 -2.88
CA GLY A 17 10.11 35.98 -2.86
C GLY A 17 9.83 34.81 -3.80
N LEU A 18 10.44 34.79 -5.00
CA LEU A 18 10.18 33.76 -6.00
C LEU A 18 10.63 32.36 -5.53
N PRO A 19 11.80 32.16 -4.90
CA PRO A 19 12.18 30.85 -4.34
C PRO A 19 11.25 30.39 -3.23
N VAL A 20 10.85 31.29 -2.32
CA VAL A 20 9.90 30.97 -1.25
C VAL A 20 8.54 30.58 -1.80
N ALA A 21 8.03 31.32 -2.78
CA ALA A 21 6.78 30.98 -3.46
C ALA A 21 6.87 29.65 -4.21
N ALA A 22 8.02 29.33 -4.81
CA ALA A 22 8.23 28.05 -5.47
C ALA A 22 8.24 26.88 -4.48
N VAL A 23 8.87 27.02 -3.31
CA VAL A 23 8.85 26.00 -2.25
C VAL A 23 7.41 25.75 -1.79
N LEU A 24 6.68 26.83 -1.45
CA LEU A 24 5.29 26.73 -1.02
C LEU A 24 4.41 26.11 -2.11
N GLY A 25 4.61 26.51 -3.37
CA GLY A 25 3.90 25.95 -4.51
C GLY A 25 4.18 24.46 -4.71
N CYS A 26 5.43 24.01 -4.57
CA CYS A 26 5.79 22.60 -4.63
C CYS A 26 5.12 21.79 -3.50
N VAL A 27 5.12 22.32 -2.28
CA VAL A 27 4.47 21.68 -1.14
C VAL A 27 2.96 21.58 -1.35
N LEU A 28 2.32 22.67 -1.77
CA LEU A 28 0.88 22.69 -2.04
C LEU A 28 0.50 21.76 -3.21
N LEU A 29 1.25 21.80 -4.32
CA LEU A 29 1.03 20.88 -5.44
C LEU A 29 1.20 19.40 -5.01
N PHE A 30 2.16 19.11 -4.15
CA PHE A 30 2.32 17.78 -3.62
C PHE A 30 1.12 17.36 -2.75
N LEU A 31 0.74 18.18 -1.77
CA LEU A 31 -0.33 17.88 -0.82
C LEU A 31 -1.69 17.73 -1.49
N PHE A 32 -2.03 18.65 -2.40
CA PHE A 32 -3.31 18.61 -3.10
C PHE A 32 -3.26 17.77 -4.36
N GLY A 33 -2.14 17.76 -5.07
CA GLY A 33 -1.99 17.07 -6.34
C GLY A 33 -2.01 15.56 -6.20
N VAL A 34 -1.29 14.98 -5.23
CA VAL A 34 -1.27 13.51 -5.03
C VAL A 34 -2.66 13.00 -4.66
N SER A 35 -3.40 13.75 -3.83
CA SER A 35 -4.73 13.34 -3.37
C SER A 35 -5.86 13.56 -4.40
N TYR A 36 -5.71 14.54 -5.32
CA TYR A 36 -6.78 14.95 -6.23
C TYR A 36 -6.47 14.81 -7.72
N LEU A 37 -5.22 14.97 -8.14
CA LEU A 37 -4.83 14.99 -9.55
C LEU A 37 -4.06 13.73 -9.98
N GLY A 38 -3.59 12.93 -9.02
CA GLY A 38 -2.70 11.79 -9.26
C GLY A 38 -1.23 12.20 -9.38
N SER A 39 -0.35 11.21 -9.19
CA SER A 39 1.10 11.43 -9.09
C SER A 39 1.72 12.07 -10.33
N THR A 40 1.31 11.68 -11.54
CA THR A 40 1.88 12.16 -12.80
C THR A 40 1.70 13.67 -12.98
N TYR A 41 0.48 14.19 -12.76
CA TYR A 41 0.20 15.62 -12.87
C TYR A 41 0.88 16.45 -11.78
N THR A 42 0.98 15.87 -10.59
CA THR A 42 1.67 16.49 -9.45
C THR A 42 3.15 16.66 -9.74
N TYR A 43 3.85 15.61 -10.18
CA TYR A 43 5.28 15.70 -10.49
C TYR A 43 5.56 16.58 -11.70
N THR A 44 4.67 16.59 -12.71
CA THR A 44 4.78 17.50 -13.85
C THR A 44 4.66 18.95 -13.40
N GLY A 45 3.68 19.27 -12.55
CA GLY A 45 3.49 20.62 -12.00
C GLY A 45 4.68 21.10 -11.17
N ILE A 46 5.23 20.23 -10.31
CA ILE A 46 6.44 20.50 -9.54
C ILE A 46 7.62 20.75 -10.48
N GLY A 47 7.81 19.92 -11.50
CA GLY A 47 8.88 20.06 -12.49
C GLY A 47 8.82 21.42 -13.23
N ILE A 48 7.64 21.81 -13.68
CA ILE A 48 7.43 23.13 -14.34
C ILE A 48 7.78 24.27 -13.39
N LEU A 49 7.34 24.20 -12.12
CA LEU A 49 7.59 25.25 -11.14
C LEU A 49 9.09 25.39 -10.84
N LEU A 50 9.82 24.27 -10.76
CA LEU A 50 11.28 24.27 -10.59
C LEU A 50 12.00 24.81 -11.81
N LEU A 51 11.57 24.51 -13.05
CA LEU A 51 12.12 25.08 -14.27
C LEU A 51 11.94 26.59 -14.37
N VAL A 52 10.74 27.09 -14.03
CA VAL A 52 10.46 28.53 -13.99
C VAL A 52 11.34 29.22 -12.95
N THR A 53 11.46 28.64 -11.75
CA THR A 53 12.31 29.19 -10.69
C THR A 53 13.80 29.18 -11.14
N GLY A 54 14.23 28.10 -11.82
CA GLY A 54 15.58 27.95 -12.37
C GLY A 54 15.94 28.99 -13.40
N TYR A 55 15.00 29.41 -14.21
CA TYR A 55 15.22 30.47 -15.20
C TYR A 55 15.59 31.83 -14.56
N PHE A 56 15.08 32.12 -13.34
CA PHE A 56 15.29 33.38 -12.64
C PHE A 56 16.43 33.35 -11.62
N HIS A 57 16.92 32.16 -11.21
CA HIS A 57 17.93 32.01 -10.16
C HIS A 57 19.13 31.16 -10.57
N ARG A 58 20.27 31.35 -9.86
CA ARG A 58 21.48 30.53 -10.04
C ARG A 58 21.24 29.12 -9.50
N TRP A 59 21.76 28.10 -10.18
CA TRP A 59 21.61 26.66 -9.88
C TRP A 59 21.82 26.26 -8.41
N ARG A 60 22.68 26.96 -7.65
CA ARG A 60 22.88 26.68 -6.22
C ARG A 60 21.65 26.93 -5.35
N VAL A 61 20.89 27.98 -5.63
CA VAL A 61 19.65 28.29 -4.90
C VAL A 61 18.59 27.26 -5.24
N ILE A 62 18.52 26.85 -6.50
CA ILE A 62 17.57 25.81 -6.94
C ILE A 62 17.86 24.49 -6.25
N GLY A 63 19.14 24.06 -6.20
CA GLY A 63 19.53 22.84 -5.50
C GLY A 63 19.13 22.88 -4.02
N ALA A 64 19.35 24.01 -3.33
CA ALA A 64 18.95 24.17 -1.93
C ALA A 64 17.43 24.13 -1.75
N VAL A 65 16.65 24.80 -2.63
CA VAL A 65 15.17 24.78 -2.63
C VAL A 65 14.65 23.36 -2.85
N VAL A 66 15.17 22.66 -3.84
CA VAL A 66 14.77 21.27 -4.14
C VAL A 66 15.08 20.36 -2.95
N ALA A 67 16.30 20.42 -2.40
CA ALA A 67 16.70 19.61 -1.26
C ALA A 67 15.81 19.89 -0.03
N PHE A 68 15.53 21.15 0.26
CA PHE A 68 14.69 21.54 1.39
C PHE A 68 13.22 21.10 1.19
N SER A 69 12.67 21.26 -0.02
CA SER A 69 11.33 20.77 -0.36
C SER A 69 11.23 19.25 -0.20
N LEU A 70 12.22 18.51 -0.68
CA LEU A 70 12.27 17.05 -0.51
C LEU A 70 12.34 16.64 0.96
N LEU A 71 13.11 17.36 1.77
CA LEU A 71 13.17 17.09 3.22
C LEU A 71 11.82 17.34 3.90
N ILE A 72 11.12 18.42 3.57
CA ILE A 72 9.77 18.70 4.09
C ILE A 72 8.79 17.61 3.64
N ILE A 73 8.80 17.24 2.37
CA ILE A 73 7.92 16.21 1.83
C ILE A 73 8.17 14.87 2.54
N LEU A 74 9.41 14.50 2.75
CA LEU A 74 9.74 13.25 3.43
C LEU A 74 9.45 13.28 4.93
N ALA A 75 9.63 14.41 5.58
CA ALA A 75 9.41 14.54 7.03
C ALA A 75 7.93 14.65 7.41
N ALA A 76 7.19 15.49 6.69
CA ALA A 76 5.80 15.79 6.99
C ALA A 76 4.80 15.09 6.06
N GLY A 77 5.26 14.66 4.87
CA GLY A 77 4.42 14.07 3.84
C GLY A 77 3.58 12.90 4.31
N PRO A 78 4.13 11.89 5.03
CA PRO A 78 3.34 10.76 5.50
C PRO A 78 2.12 11.18 6.35
N TYR A 79 2.31 12.15 7.24
CA TYR A 79 1.23 12.71 8.07
C TYR A 79 0.20 13.51 7.28
N LEU A 80 0.64 14.21 6.22
CA LEU A 80 -0.21 15.12 5.45
C LEU A 80 -0.99 14.41 4.35
N VAL A 81 -0.47 13.32 3.79
CA VAL A 81 -1.11 12.59 2.68
C VAL A 81 -2.07 11.50 3.15
N VAL A 82 -1.94 11.02 4.39
CA VAL A 82 -2.83 9.99 4.90
C VAL A 82 -4.23 10.56 5.16
N PRO A 83 -5.29 9.92 4.67
CA PRO A 83 -6.66 10.35 4.93
C PRO A 83 -6.97 10.21 6.43
N ARG A 84 -7.58 11.26 7.01
CA ARG A 84 -8.18 11.14 8.34
C ARG A 84 -9.59 10.65 8.17
N VAL A 85 -9.84 9.45 8.63
CA VAL A 85 -11.13 8.74 8.51
C VAL A 85 -11.68 8.49 9.90
N GLN A 86 -13.00 8.33 9.97
CA GLN A 86 -13.69 7.82 11.15
C GLN A 86 -14.27 6.45 10.79
N TRP A 87 -14.19 5.53 11.72
CA TRP A 87 -14.78 4.22 11.64
C TRP A 87 -15.96 4.14 12.61
N ALA A 88 -16.96 3.33 12.31
CA ALA A 88 -18.05 3.10 13.24
C ALA A 88 -17.51 2.47 14.52
N GLU A 89 -18.03 2.93 15.67
CA GLU A 89 -17.72 2.34 16.96
C GLU A 89 -18.18 0.87 16.99
N ALA A 90 -17.42 0.05 17.74
CA ALA A 90 -17.77 -1.35 17.94
C ALA A 90 -19.24 -1.51 18.41
N GLY A 91 -20.03 -2.31 17.70
CA GLY A 91 -21.43 -2.55 18.01
C GLY A 91 -22.44 -1.54 17.43
N GLN A 92 -22.02 -0.50 16.68
CA GLN A 92 -22.92 0.37 15.93
C GLN A 92 -23.10 -0.15 14.48
N ARG A 93 -24.35 -0.61 14.19
CA ARG A 93 -24.88 -0.97 12.89
C ARG A 93 -24.07 -1.97 12.06
N GLU A 94 -24.16 -3.22 12.40
CA GLU A 94 -24.31 -4.24 11.36
C GLU A 94 -25.66 -4.01 10.68
N GLU A 95 -25.72 -3.83 9.37
CA GLU A 95 -26.97 -3.98 8.65
C GLU A 95 -27.44 -5.41 8.91
N ALA A 96 -28.50 -5.53 9.69
CA ALA A 96 -29.09 -6.82 10.06
C ALA A 96 -29.45 -7.58 8.77
N GLY A 97 -28.71 -8.62 8.45
CA GLY A 97 -29.07 -9.53 7.38
C GLY A 97 -27.97 -10.26 6.62
N VAL A 98 -26.74 -9.78 6.63
CA VAL A 98 -25.65 -10.51 5.98
C VAL A 98 -24.52 -10.69 7.00
N ALA A 99 -24.49 -11.85 7.64
CA ALA A 99 -23.27 -12.29 8.32
C ALA A 99 -22.17 -12.29 7.27
N ALA A 100 -21.06 -11.59 7.55
CA ALA A 100 -19.91 -11.61 6.66
C ALA A 100 -19.54 -13.09 6.43
N ASN A 101 -19.52 -13.52 5.17
CA ASN A 101 -19.08 -14.88 4.87
C ASN A 101 -17.68 -15.08 5.45
N PRO A 102 -17.38 -16.25 6.04
CA PRO A 102 -16.05 -16.54 6.53
C PRO A 102 -15.04 -16.47 5.38
N LEU A 103 -13.81 -16.10 5.70
CA LEU A 103 -12.72 -16.18 4.74
C LEU A 103 -12.33 -17.65 4.54
N LEU A 104 -12.15 -18.05 3.28
CA LEU A 104 -11.73 -19.40 2.91
C LEU A 104 -10.24 -19.41 2.60
N TYR A 105 -9.52 -20.35 3.18
CA TYR A 105 -8.07 -20.53 3.03
C TYR A 105 -7.74 -21.94 2.55
N HIS A 106 -6.57 -22.08 1.95
CA HIS A 106 -5.97 -23.41 1.77
C HIS A 106 -5.44 -23.97 3.09
N SER A 107 -5.50 -25.30 3.20
CA SER A 107 -4.69 -26.02 4.18
C SER A 107 -3.23 -26.06 3.71
N PRO A 108 -2.24 -25.99 4.63
CA PRO A 108 -0.83 -26.22 4.26
C PRO A 108 -0.57 -27.62 3.69
N ASP A 109 -1.47 -28.56 3.98
CA ASP A 109 -1.40 -29.96 3.51
C ASP A 109 -2.09 -30.16 2.15
N ASP A 110 -2.75 -29.14 1.59
CA ASP A 110 -3.30 -29.20 0.23
C ASP A 110 -2.16 -29.39 -0.78
N PRO A 111 -2.38 -30.10 -1.89
CA PRO A 111 -1.29 -30.50 -2.81
C PRO A 111 -0.45 -29.33 -3.34
N GLU A 112 -1.09 -28.22 -3.74
CA GLU A 112 -0.38 -27.10 -4.35
C GLU A 112 0.33 -26.20 -3.34
N PRO A 113 -0.25 -25.83 -2.17
CA PRO A 113 0.49 -25.23 -1.06
C PRO A 113 1.69 -26.07 -0.62
N ALA A 114 1.51 -27.39 -0.45
CA ALA A 114 2.62 -28.29 -0.08
C ALA A 114 3.71 -28.32 -1.16
N LEU A 115 3.33 -28.31 -2.45
CA LEU A 115 4.27 -28.24 -3.57
C LEU A 115 5.04 -26.89 -3.55
N LEU A 116 4.37 -25.76 -3.39
CA LEU A 116 5.00 -24.45 -3.30
C LEU A 116 6.00 -24.39 -2.14
N ARG A 117 5.63 -24.90 -0.96
CA ARG A 117 6.51 -25.00 0.22
C ARG A 117 7.77 -25.80 -0.07
N ALA A 118 7.62 -26.93 -0.72
CA ALA A 118 8.73 -27.84 -1.01
C ALA A 118 9.65 -27.31 -2.12
N GLU A 119 9.07 -26.85 -3.25
CA GLU A 119 9.80 -26.40 -4.44
C GLU A 119 10.62 -25.14 -4.14
N TYR A 120 10.04 -24.20 -3.41
CA TYR A 120 10.69 -22.94 -3.05
C TYR A 120 11.36 -22.97 -1.68
N ARG A 121 11.38 -24.15 -1.01
CA ARG A 121 12.07 -24.38 0.26
C ARG A 121 11.69 -23.33 1.32
N LEU A 122 10.39 -23.06 1.47
CA LEU A 122 9.91 -22.01 2.37
C LEU A 122 10.30 -22.26 3.83
N ASP A 123 10.51 -23.49 4.22
CA ASP A 123 11.04 -23.84 5.55
C ASP A 123 12.44 -23.25 5.80
N ASP A 124 13.27 -23.12 4.77
CA ASP A 124 14.59 -22.51 4.90
C ASP A 124 14.48 -20.98 4.99
N VAL A 125 13.43 -20.39 4.38
CA VAL A 125 13.19 -18.93 4.41
C VAL A 125 12.88 -18.45 5.81
N ILE A 126 12.09 -19.23 6.57
CA ILE A 126 11.67 -18.86 7.94
C ILE A 126 12.37 -19.71 9.02
N GLY A 127 13.26 -20.60 8.60
CA GLY A 127 13.93 -21.54 9.52
C GLY A 127 14.76 -20.83 10.60
N GLY A 128 14.56 -21.23 11.86
CA GLY A 128 15.28 -20.66 13.00
C GLY A 128 14.77 -19.29 13.45
N ILE A 129 13.66 -18.81 12.89
CA ILE A 129 12.98 -17.58 13.33
C ILE A 129 11.83 -17.98 14.25
N ASP A 130 11.91 -17.61 15.53
CA ASP A 130 10.89 -17.94 16.53
C ASP A 130 9.68 -16.97 16.47
N ASP A 131 9.92 -15.68 16.27
CA ASP A 131 8.89 -14.64 16.24
C ASP A 131 8.11 -14.66 14.93
N GLU A 132 6.78 -14.73 15.02
CA GLU A 132 5.89 -14.80 13.84
C GLU A 132 5.95 -13.53 12.97
N PHE A 133 6.14 -12.36 13.58
CA PHE A 133 6.25 -11.11 12.84
C PHE A 133 7.58 -11.03 12.04
N GLU A 134 8.66 -11.59 12.59
CA GLU A 134 9.92 -11.72 11.86
C GLU A 134 9.82 -12.76 10.73
N ARG A 135 9.08 -13.86 10.92
CA ARG A 135 8.74 -14.82 9.84
C ARG A 135 7.96 -14.13 8.72
N LEU A 136 6.98 -13.28 9.08
CA LEU A 136 6.23 -12.47 8.11
C LEU A 136 7.17 -11.56 7.31
N ALA A 137 8.13 -10.89 7.96
CA ALA A 137 9.12 -10.05 7.29
C ALA A 137 10.03 -10.87 6.35
N ALA A 138 10.46 -12.05 6.78
CA ALA A 138 11.27 -12.96 5.96
C ALA A 138 10.51 -13.41 4.69
N LEU A 139 9.26 -13.84 4.83
CA LEU A 139 8.41 -14.20 3.69
C LEU A 139 8.17 -13.02 2.74
N ALA A 140 7.87 -11.82 3.26
CA ALA A 140 7.70 -10.64 2.44
C ALA A 140 8.98 -10.28 1.66
N GLY A 141 10.14 -10.41 2.28
CA GLY A 141 11.44 -10.24 1.63
C GLY A 141 11.71 -11.29 0.56
N TRP A 142 11.38 -12.55 0.84
CA TRP A 142 11.48 -13.64 -0.13
C TRP A 142 10.62 -13.38 -1.37
N VAL A 143 9.36 -13.00 -1.20
CA VAL A 143 8.45 -12.66 -2.32
C VAL A 143 9.00 -11.47 -3.10
N ASN A 144 9.45 -10.41 -2.42
CA ASN A 144 10.04 -9.22 -3.05
C ASN A 144 11.21 -9.58 -3.98
N SER A 145 11.98 -10.62 -3.64
CA SER A 145 13.16 -11.03 -4.39
C SER A 145 12.87 -11.81 -5.68
N ARG A 146 11.61 -12.23 -5.93
CA ARG A 146 11.29 -13.13 -7.05
C ARG A 146 11.33 -12.46 -8.41
N TRP A 147 10.90 -11.21 -8.52
CA TRP A 147 10.93 -10.44 -9.76
C TRP A 147 11.04 -8.93 -9.50
N SER A 148 11.18 -8.14 -10.56
CA SER A 148 11.10 -6.68 -10.49
C SER A 148 9.67 -6.20 -10.78
N HIS A 149 9.23 -5.12 -10.12
CA HIS A 149 7.88 -4.59 -10.32
C HIS A 149 7.66 -4.10 -11.76
N SER A 150 6.51 -4.50 -12.34
CA SER A 150 5.97 -3.98 -13.60
C SER A 150 4.51 -3.56 -13.40
N SER A 151 4.12 -2.39 -13.89
CA SER A 151 2.76 -1.87 -13.71
C SER A 151 1.74 -2.36 -14.75
N SER A 152 2.18 -3.04 -15.79
CA SER A 152 1.36 -3.36 -16.97
C SER A 152 1.22 -4.84 -17.29
N ASN A 153 2.07 -5.69 -16.72
CA ASN A 153 2.05 -7.11 -17.02
C ASN A 153 1.10 -7.88 -16.09
N THR A 154 0.43 -8.89 -16.60
CA THR A 154 -0.46 -9.80 -15.88
C THR A 154 -0.08 -11.23 -16.18
N PRO A 155 -0.10 -12.15 -15.20
CA PRO A 155 0.19 -13.55 -15.43
C PRO A 155 -0.95 -14.25 -16.20
N SER A 156 -0.67 -15.44 -16.70
CA SER A 156 -1.67 -16.30 -17.35
C SER A 156 -2.69 -16.88 -16.37
N SER A 157 -2.35 -16.95 -15.09
CA SER A 157 -3.21 -17.42 -13.99
C SER A 157 -2.88 -16.69 -12.69
N TRP A 158 -3.86 -16.60 -11.79
CA TRP A 158 -3.66 -16.08 -10.43
C TRP A 158 -3.06 -17.11 -9.45
N ASN A 159 -2.82 -18.33 -9.93
CA ASN A 159 -2.17 -19.36 -9.13
C ASN A 159 -0.73 -18.97 -8.79
N PRO A 160 -0.33 -18.94 -7.51
CA PRO A 160 1.02 -18.55 -7.08
C PRO A 160 2.16 -19.33 -7.75
N LEU A 161 1.97 -20.63 -8.02
CA LEU A 161 2.98 -21.46 -8.71
C LEU A 161 3.19 -21.01 -10.17
N VAL A 162 2.09 -20.67 -10.87
CA VAL A 162 2.17 -20.16 -12.24
C VAL A 162 2.86 -18.80 -12.29
N ILE A 163 2.52 -17.90 -11.36
CA ILE A 163 3.15 -16.58 -11.26
C ILE A 163 4.66 -16.72 -11.04
N LEU A 164 5.08 -17.60 -10.13
CA LEU A 164 6.48 -17.86 -9.83
C LEU A 164 7.22 -18.46 -11.03
N SER A 165 6.62 -19.45 -11.71
CA SER A 165 7.19 -20.05 -12.93
C SER A 165 7.42 -19.03 -14.04
N GLU A 166 6.41 -18.17 -14.31
CA GLU A 166 6.53 -17.11 -15.32
C GLU A 166 7.58 -16.05 -14.91
N ALA A 167 7.71 -15.79 -13.59
CA ALA A 167 8.76 -14.89 -13.09
C ALA A 167 10.16 -15.46 -13.28
N GLU A 168 10.36 -16.76 -13.12
CA GLU A 168 11.63 -17.45 -13.39
C GLU A 168 12.00 -17.42 -14.87
N GLU A 169 11.00 -17.38 -15.76
CA GLU A 169 11.17 -17.15 -17.19
C GLU A 169 11.45 -15.68 -17.56
N GLY A 170 11.49 -14.78 -16.57
CA GLY A 170 11.85 -13.37 -16.70
C GLY A 170 10.66 -12.40 -16.74
N ALA A 171 9.43 -12.88 -16.48
CA ALA A 171 8.29 -11.99 -16.35
C ALA A 171 8.39 -11.12 -15.07
N SER A 172 7.76 -9.96 -15.13
CA SER A 172 7.69 -8.99 -14.03
C SER A 172 6.24 -8.56 -13.85
N PHE A 173 5.78 -8.42 -12.60
CA PHE A 173 4.37 -8.27 -12.28
C PHE A 173 4.09 -7.09 -11.35
N ARG A 174 2.80 -6.85 -11.07
CA ARG A 174 2.26 -5.73 -10.28
C ARG A 174 2.19 -6.08 -8.78
N CYS A 175 1.75 -5.15 -7.96
CA CYS A 175 1.46 -5.35 -6.54
C CYS A 175 0.47 -6.50 -6.27
N VAL A 176 -0.46 -6.73 -7.19
CA VAL A 176 -1.46 -7.81 -7.10
C VAL A 176 -0.76 -9.18 -7.02
N GLU A 177 0.13 -9.47 -7.94
CA GLU A 177 0.80 -10.75 -8.07
C GLU A 177 1.79 -10.99 -6.91
N TYR A 178 2.46 -9.94 -6.43
CA TYR A 178 3.24 -10.03 -5.19
C TYR A 178 2.37 -10.46 -4.01
N SER A 179 1.16 -9.88 -3.88
CA SER A 179 0.24 -10.21 -2.80
C SER A 179 -0.35 -11.61 -2.94
N LEU A 180 -0.65 -12.08 -4.17
CA LEU A 180 -1.10 -13.45 -4.44
C LEU A 180 -0.05 -14.48 -4.00
N VAL A 181 1.20 -14.27 -4.38
CA VAL A 181 2.29 -15.19 -4.00
C VAL A 181 2.54 -15.13 -2.48
N MET A 182 2.42 -13.95 -1.86
CA MET A 182 2.56 -13.80 -0.40
C MET A 182 1.47 -14.58 0.35
N VAL A 183 0.21 -14.47 -0.08
CA VAL A 183 -0.91 -15.20 0.50
C VAL A 183 -0.70 -16.72 0.35
N GLY A 184 -0.31 -17.16 -0.85
CA GLY A 184 -0.01 -18.59 -1.09
C GLY A 184 1.14 -19.12 -0.22
N ALA A 185 2.22 -18.35 -0.09
CA ALA A 185 3.37 -18.72 0.72
C ALA A 185 3.03 -18.77 2.22
N ALA A 186 2.28 -17.79 2.74
CA ALA A 186 1.86 -17.78 4.13
C ALA A 186 0.93 -18.97 4.44
N GLN A 187 -0.05 -19.26 3.57
CA GLN A 187 -0.95 -20.42 3.73
C GLN A 187 -0.20 -21.74 3.64
N ALA A 188 0.80 -21.87 2.75
CA ALA A 188 1.66 -23.03 2.66
C ALA A 188 2.48 -23.28 3.95
N MET A 189 2.72 -22.22 4.73
CA MET A 189 3.37 -22.31 6.04
C MET A 189 2.37 -22.41 7.22
N GLY A 190 1.07 -22.60 6.93
CA GLY A 190 0.02 -22.76 7.94
C GLY A 190 -0.48 -21.46 8.55
N MET A 191 -0.11 -20.30 8.00
CA MET A 191 -0.55 -18.99 8.48
C MET A 191 -1.76 -18.50 7.65
N PRO A 192 -2.94 -18.27 8.24
CA PRO A 192 -4.06 -17.65 7.54
C PRO A 192 -3.63 -16.32 6.95
N ALA A 193 -3.89 -16.14 5.65
CA ALA A 193 -3.47 -14.93 4.93
C ALA A 193 -4.53 -14.49 3.93
N ARG A 194 -4.62 -13.17 3.72
CA ARG A 194 -5.56 -12.57 2.79
C ARG A 194 -4.92 -11.46 1.97
N MET A 195 -5.41 -11.29 0.78
CA MET A 195 -5.11 -10.13 -0.06
C MET A 195 -6.00 -8.96 0.36
N VAL A 196 -5.43 -7.78 0.51
CA VAL A 196 -6.15 -6.55 0.85
C VAL A 196 -5.90 -5.48 -0.21
N GLY A 197 -6.98 -5.07 -0.86
CA GLY A 197 -6.99 -3.93 -1.76
C GLY A 197 -7.07 -2.62 -0.98
N LEU A 198 -6.14 -1.73 -1.22
CA LEU A 198 -6.09 -0.38 -0.68
C LEU A 198 -6.51 0.61 -1.75
N LYS A 199 -7.43 1.53 -1.46
CA LYS A 199 -7.92 2.50 -2.45
C LYS A 199 -7.98 3.90 -1.90
N THR A 200 -7.67 4.86 -2.76
CA THR A 200 -7.74 6.28 -2.43
C THR A 200 -9.20 6.76 -2.31
N ARG A 201 -9.39 7.91 -1.67
CA ARG A 201 -10.71 8.57 -1.57
C ARG A 201 -11.37 8.82 -2.93
N ASN A 202 -10.59 9.10 -3.97
CA ASN A 202 -11.08 9.39 -5.31
C ASN A 202 -11.03 8.19 -6.27
N ALA A 203 -10.99 6.98 -5.74
CA ALA A 203 -10.85 5.74 -6.52
C ALA A 203 -11.95 5.55 -7.57
N ALA A 204 -13.17 6.06 -7.32
CA ALA A 204 -14.27 6.02 -8.30
C ALA A 204 -14.08 6.97 -9.48
N THR A 205 -13.39 8.10 -9.30
CA THR A 205 -13.39 9.21 -10.25
C THR A 205 -12.07 9.45 -10.97
N ALA A 206 -10.96 8.97 -10.44
CA ALA A 206 -9.66 9.06 -11.09
C ALA A 206 -9.46 7.88 -12.07
N ARG A 207 -8.58 8.07 -13.06
CA ARG A 207 -8.32 7.05 -14.10
C ARG A 207 -7.21 6.08 -13.76
N SER A 208 -6.31 6.44 -12.87
CA SER A 208 -5.13 5.64 -12.52
C SER A 208 -4.54 6.04 -11.17
N ALA A 209 -3.60 5.24 -10.66
CA ALA A 209 -2.85 5.49 -9.43
C ALA A 209 -3.75 5.64 -8.18
N VAL A 210 -4.84 4.90 -8.10
CA VAL A 210 -5.84 4.99 -7.03
C VAL A 210 -6.04 3.67 -6.28
N GLY A 211 -5.27 2.65 -6.59
CA GLY A 211 -5.26 1.36 -5.92
C GLY A 211 -3.85 0.86 -5.70
N HIS A 212 -3.66 0.17 -4.60
CA HIS A 212 -2.51 -0.65 -4.26
C HIS A 212 -3.00 -1.93 -3.61
N VAL A 213 -2.24 -2.99 -3.68
CA VAL A 213 -2.62 -4.28 -3.09
C VAL A 213 -1.48 -4.75 -2.19
N ILE A 214 -1.84 -5.18 -1.01
CA ILE A 214 -0.93 -5.76 -0.02
C ILE A 214 -1.48 -7.10 0.47
N ALA A 215 -0.71 -7.82 1.26
CA ALA A 215 -1.19 -8.99 2.01
C ALA A 215 -1.36 -8.65 3.48
N GLU A 216 -2.26 -9.35 4.15
CA GLU A 216 -2.32 -9.42 5.60
C GLU A 216 -2.27 -10.88 6.03
N VAL A 217 -1.50 -11.16 7.07
CA VAL A 217 -1.32 -12.48 7.65
C VAL A 217 -1.75 -12.45 9.10
N TRP A 218 -2.50 -13.47 9.52
CA TRP A 218 -2.86 -13.65 10.92
C TRP A 218 -1.66 -14.17 11.68
N LEU A 219 -1.34 -13.50 12.77
CA LEU A 219 -0.29 -13.89 13.69
C LEU A 219 -0.92 -14.39 14.99
N ASP A 220 -0.77 -15.67 15.28
CA ASP A 220 -1.39 -16.31 16.45
C ASP A 220 -0.81 -15.77 17.76
N ASP A 221 0.50 -15.53 17.81
CA ASP A 221 1.17 -14.97 18.99
C ASP A 221 0.68 -13.56 19.36
N TYR A 222 0.11 -12.85 18.39
CA TYR A 222 -0.41 -11.49 18.55
C TYR A 222 -1.95 -11.43 18.51
N GLU A 223 -2.62 -12.54 18.20
CA GLU A 223 -4.07 -12.64 18.01
C GLU A 223 -4.61 -11.55 17.05
N LYS A 224 -3.90 -11.28 15.94
CA LYS A 224 -4.27 -10.19 15.03
C LYS A 224 -3.75 -10.35 13.60
N TRP A 225 -4.38 -9.63 12.70
CA TRP A 225 -3.90 -9.43 11.34
C TRP A 225 -2.73 -8.45 11.31
N ALA A 226 -1.67 -8.79 10.58
CA ALA A 226 -0.50 -7.96 10.32
C ALA A 226 -0.31 -7.70 8.83
N ALA A 227 -0.12 -6.44 8.46
CA ALA A 227 0.07 -6.03 7.08
C ALA A 227 1.51 -6.27 6.61
N ALA A 228 1.63 -6.78 5.38
CA ALA A 228 2.88 -6.90 4.65
C ALA A 228 2.71 -6.34 3.23
N ASP A 229 3.64 -5.51 2.78
CA ASP A 229 3.75 -5.08 1.39
C ASP A 229 4.85 -5.87 0.69
N PRO A 230 4.54 -7.01 0.07
CA PRO A 230 5.53 -7.90 -0.52
C PRO A 230 6.17 -7.31 -1.79
N GLN A 231 5.56 -6.32 -2.45
CA GLN A 231 6.19 -5.61 -3.56
C GLN A 231 7.47 -4.89 -3.12
N LEU A 232 7.56 -4.46 -1.87
CA LEU A 232 8.73 -3.77 -1.32
C LEU A 232 9.43 -4.59 -0.22
N GLY A 233 8.87 -5.73 0.16
CA GLY A 233 9.37 -6.59 1.23
C GLY A 233 9.25 -5.93 2.61
N TYR A 234 8.16 -5.20 2.87
CA TYR A 234 7.98 -4.43 4.10
C TYR A 234 6.86 -4.97 4.98
N VAL A 235 7.09 -4.90 6.29
CA VAL A 235 6.10 -5.13 7.35
C VAL A 235 6.10 -3.94 8.32
N PHE A 236 5.04 -3.79 9.12
CA PHE A 236 4.79 -2.58 9.89
C PHE A 236 4.48 -2.89 11.35
N ARG A 237 5.06 -2.12 12.27
CA ARG A 237 4.71 -2.17 13.68
C ARG A 237 4.78 -0.78 14.34
N SER A 238 4.17 -0.65 15.51
CA SER A 238 4.26 0.55 16.35
C SER A 238 4.40 0.13 17.81
N GLY A 239 5.43 0.60 18.49
CA GLY A 239 5.69 0.22 19.87
C GLY A 239 5.86 -1.29 20.07
N GLY A 240 6.44 -2.00 19.12
CA GLY A 240 6.62 -3.45 19.15
C GLY A 240 5.38 -4.26 18.71
N VAL A 241 4.22 -3.64 18.45
CA VAL A 241 2.99 -4.33 18.05
C VAL A 241 2.83 -4.28 16.53
N PRO A 242 2.64 -5.42 15.84
CA PRO A 242 2.33 -5.46 14.41
C PRO A 242 1.09 -4.64 14.06
N LEU A 243 1.09 -3.99 12.90
CA LEU A 243 -0.01 -3.17 12.40
C LEU A 243 -0.70 -3.85 11.23
N ASN A 244 -2.04 -3.85 11.22
CA ASN A 244 -2.83 -4.07 10.02
C ASN A 244 -2.93 -2.77 9.19
N ALA A 245 -3.56 -2.81 8.03
CA ALA A 245 -3.61 -1.67 7.12
C ALA A 245 -4.40 -0.47 7.70
N VAL A 246 -5.45 -0.69 8.47
CA VAL A 246 -6.21 0.38 9.14
C VAL A 246 -5.37 1.02 10.23
N GLU A 247 -4.76 0.21 11.09
CA GLU A 247 -3.88 0.68 12.17
C GLU A 247 -2.65 1.44 11.63
N LEU A 248 -2.12 1.01 10.47
CA LEU A 248 -1.07 1.75 9.77
C LEU A 248 -1.56 3.16 9.39
N GLY A 249 -2.77 3.28 8.82
CA GLY A 249 -3.38 4.57 8.50
C GLY A 249 -3.56 5.46 9.74
N GLU A 250 -4.07 4.91 10.82
CA GLU A 250 -4.26 5.62 12.09
C GLU A 250 -2.93 6.04 12.72
N ALA A 251 -1.93 5.16 12.72
CA ALA A 251 -0.61 5.49 13.23
C ALA A 251 0.04 6.63 12.41
N LEU A 252 -0.11 6.61 11.08
CA LEU A 252 0.35 7.70 10.22
C LEU A 252 -0.41 9.01 10.47
N ALA A 253 -1.72 8.95 10.72
CA ALA A 253 -2.51 10.13 11.05
C ALA A 253 -2.11 10.77 12.38
N ARG A 254 -1.58 9.98 13.32
CA ARG A 254 -0.97 10.47 14.56
C ARG A 254 0.45 11.01 14.39
N GLY A 255 1.15 10.53 13.36
CA GLY A 255 2.52 10.96 13.00
C GLY A 255 3.40 9.78 12.60
N SER A 256 4.14 9.95 11.53
CA SER A 256 5.00 8.88 10.96
C SER A 256 6.12 8.39 11.89
N GLY A 257 6.41 9.14 12.96
CA GLY A 257 7.44 8.76 13.95
C GLY A 257 7.10 7.49 14.71
N SER A 258 5.81 7.20 14.93
CA SER A 258 5.34 6.02 15.65
C SER A 258 5.38 4.74 14.81
N VAL A 259 5.45 4.83 13.48
CA VAL A 259 5.49 3.68 12.59
C VAL A 259 6.93 3.22 12.39
N GLU A 260 7.20 1.97 12.68
CA GLU A 260 8.41 1.26 12.30
C GLU A 260 8.11 0.45 11.03
N VAL A 261 8.98 0.55 10.03
CA VAL A 261 8.94 -0.26 8.81
C VAL A 261 10.15 -1.18 8.84
N LEU A 262 9.91 -2.47 8.72
CA LEU A 262 10.94 -3.50 8.71
C LEU A 262 10.94 -4.23 7.36
N SER A 263 12.09 -4.79 7.03
CA SER A 263 12.30 -5.75 5.96
C SER A 263 12.95 -7.00 6.55
N ALA A 264 13.17 -8.03 5.74
CA ALA A 264 13.94 -9.21 6.15
C ALA A 264 15.33 -8.88 6.72
N ASP A 265 15.93 -7.76 6.28
CA ASP A 265 17.24 -7.29 6.74
C ASP A 265 17.15 -6.42 8.01
N GLY A 266 15.96 -6.27 8.60
CA GLY A 266 15.71 -5.44 9.78
C GLY A 266 15.12 -4.05 9.45
N PRO A 267 15.32 -3.05 10.34
CA PRO A 267 14.66 -1.75 10.23
C PRO A 267 15.02 -0.98 8.95
N VAL A 268 14.01 -0.48 8.24
CA VAL A 268 14.18 0.31 7.03
C VAL A 268 14.62 1.73 7.38
N GLY A 269 15.72 2.19 6.77
CA GLY A 269 16.29 3.51 7.01
C GLY A 269 15.29 4.65 6.73
N TRP A 270 15.45 5.78 7.45
CA TRP A 270 14.53 6.93 7.49
C TRP A 270 14.05 7.41 6.11
N TYR A 271 14.94 7.53 5.14
CA TYR A 271 14.60 8.00 3.78
C TYR A 271 13.65 7.01 3.06
N ARG A 272 14.01 5.73 3.05
CA ARG A 272 13.22 4.68 2.38
C ARG A 272 11.86 4.51 3.07
N LYS A 273 11.84 4.52 4.41
CA LYS A 273 10.63 4.48 5.23
C LYS A 273 9.68 5.62 4.86
N ASN A 274 10.13 6.88 4.96
CA ASN A 274 9.22 8.01 4.72
C ASN A 274 8.79 8.11 3.26
N ARG A 275 9.65 7.75 2.31
CA ARG A 275 9.27 7.66 0.89
C ARG A 275 8.13 6.65 0.68
N TYR A 276 8.22 5.49 1.33
CA TYR A 276 7.16 4.48 1.29
C TYR A 276 5.87 4.99 1.95
N LEU A 277 5.96 5.58 3.14
CA LEU A 277 4.79 6.07 3.86
C LEU A 277 4.05 7.20 3.12
N VAL A 278 4.80 8.05 2.40
CA VAL A 278 4.22 9.04 1.47
C VAL A 278 3.52 8.36 0.29
N PHE A 279 4.10 7.27 -0.22
CA PHE A 279 3.51 6.51 -1.31
C PHE A 279 2.21 5.81 -0.89
N VAL A 280 2.24 5.07 0.23
CA VAL A 280 1.10 4.24 0.65
C VAL A 280 -0.02 5.05 1.30
N GLY A 281 0.30 6.16 1.98
CA GLY A 281 -0.63 6.96 2.77
C GLY A 281 -1.95 7.29 2.07
N PRO A 282 -1.97 7.81 0.82
CA PRO A 282 -3.19 8.13 0.12
C PRO A 282 -4.14 6.97 -0.13
N TYR A 283 -3.62 5.73 -0.18
CA TYR A 283 -4.41 4.52 -0.44
C TYR A 283 -5.13 4.00 0.82
N LEU A 284 -4.78 4.47 2.00
CA LEU A 284 -5.35 4.01 3.28
C LEU A 284 -6.71 4.67 3.54
N PHE A 285 -7.66 4.51 2.61
CA PHE A 285 -9.00 5.10 2.71
C PHE A 285 -10.13 4.07 2.57
N HIS A 286 -10.14 3.24 1.53
CA HIS A 286 -11.04 2.08 1.44
C HIS A 286 -10.21 0.81 1.44
N PHE A 287 -10.69 -0.21 2.13
CA PHE A 287 -10.03 -1.50 2.23
C PHE A 287 -10.97 -2.59 1.77
N ASP A 288 -10.51 -3.49 0.93
CA ASP A 288 -11.36 -4.60 0.48
C ASP A 288 -10.59 -5.92 0.48
N THR A 289 -11.35 -7.00 0.61
CA THR A 289 -10.82 -8.36 0.52
C THR A 289 -11.90 -9.30 -0.05
N GLN A 290 -11.49 -10.27 -0.82
CA GLN A 290 -12.36 -11.34 -1.29
C GLN A 290 -12.61 -12.34 -0.15
N TYR A 291 -13.72 -13.08 -0.19
CA TYR A 291 -13.97 -14.15 0.78
C TYR A 291 -13.06 -15.36 0.52
N ASP A 292 -12.84 -15.70 -0.74
CA ASP A 292 -12.05 -16.86 -1.12
C ASP A 292 -10.59 -16.48 -1.42
N GLN A 293 -9.72 -16.83 -0.49
CA GLN A 293 -8.28 -16.60 -0.57
C GLN A 293 -7.51 -17.82 -1.08
N ARG A 294 -8.19 -18.79 -1.66
CA ARG A 294 -7.61 -20.04 -2.18
C ARG A 294 -7.14 -19.86 -3.64
N PHE A 295 -6.10 -19.09 -3.84
CA PHE A 295 -5.61 -18.67 -5.17
C PHE A 295 -4.93 -19.79 -5.97
N PHE A 296 -4.70 -20.97 -5.39
CA PHE A 296 -4.28 -22.13 -6.17
C PHE A 296 -5.44 -22.78 -6.94
N LEU A 297 -6.69 -22.56 -6.52
CA LEU A 297 -7.86 -23.02 -7.28
C LEU A 297 -8.03 -22.20 -8.57
N PRO A 298 -8.52 -22.85 -9.66
CA PRO A 298 -8.98 -22.13 -10.83
C PRO A 298 -10.05 -21.09 -10.49
N ASP A 299 -10.08 -19.96 -11.20
CA ASP A 299 -10.98 -18.84 -10.89
C ASP A 299 -12.48 -19.25 -10.85
N GLN A 300 -12.90 -20.18 -11.73
CA GLN A 300 -14.27 -20.69 -11.77
C GLN A 300 -14.66 -21.53 -10.56
N ASP A 301 -13.68 -22.06 -9.82
CA ASP A 301 -13.91 -22.93 -8.64
C ASP A 301 -13.83 -22.13 -7.33
N ARG A 302 -13.52 -20.83 -7.41
CA ARG A 302 -13.45 -19.93 -6.26
C ARG A 302 -14.80 -19.29 -6.00
N THR A 303 -15.13 -19.11 -4.72
CA THR A 303 -16.32 -18.39 -4.29
C THR A 303 -16.19 -16.91 -4.63
N MET A 304 -17.15 -16.40 -5.40
CA MET A 304 -17.21 -14.97 -5.73
C MET A 304 -17.69 -14.14 -4.55
N GLY A 305 -17.36 -12.86 -4.55
CA GLY A 305 -17.78 -11.90 -3.55
C GLY A 305 -16.67 -11.50 -2.59
N GLY A 306 -16.99 -10.53 -1.74
CA GLY A 306 -16.05 -10.02 -0.77
C GLY A 306 -16.62 -8.89 0.06
N LYS A 307 -15.82 -8.40 0.98
CA LYS A 307 -16.18 -7.30 1.88
C LYS A 307 -15.30 -6.07 1.66
N MET A 308 -15.92 -4.90 1.86
CA MET A 308 -15.22 -3.62 1.82
C MET A 308 -15.46 -2.83 3.10
N LEU A 309 -14.38 -2.37 3.71
CA LEU A 309 -14.40 -1.40 4.79
C LEU A 309 -14.40 0.01 4.19
N VAL A 310 -15.44 0.77 4.53
CA VAL A 310 -15.70 2.12 4.03
C VAL A 310 -15.72 3.08 5.21
N PRO A 311 -15.03 4.22 5.15
CA PRO A 311 -15.10 5.21 6.23
C PRO A 311 -16.52 5.65 6.51
N GLU A 312 -16.84 5.97 7.76
CA GLU A 312 -18.16 6.45 8.15
C GLU A 312 -18.54 7.71 7.35
N GLY A 313 -19.76 7.71 6.82
CA GLY A 313 -20.27 8.80 5.97
C GLY A 313 -19.70 8.83 4.53
N ALA A 314 -18.77 7.97 4.17
CA ALA A 314 -18.33 7.83 2.78
C ALA A 314 -19.29 6.91 1.99
N PRO A 315 -19.49 7.17 0.69
CA PRO A 315 -20.33 6.30 -0.14
C PRO A 315 -19.63 4.96 -0.39
N ASN A 316 -20.41 3.88 -0.51
CA ASN A 316 -19.94 2.57 -0.94
C ASN A 316 -19.27 2.69 -2.31
N LEU A 317 -18.05 2.20 -2.43
CA LEU A 317 -17.30 2.22 -3.68
C LEU A 317 -17.74 1.09 -4.60
N LYS A 318 -18.56 1.41 -5.61
CA LYS A 318 -19.12 0.43 -6.57
C LYS A 318 -18.38 0.41 -7.91
N VAL A 319 -17.57 1.43 -8.18
CA VAL A 319 -16.81 1.57 -9.43
C VAL A 319 -15.37 1.97 -9.09
N PHE A 320 -14.42 1.35 -9.74
CA PHE A 320 -13.01 1.66 -9.63
C PHE A 320 -12.49 2.24 -10.94
N GLN A 321 -11.68 3.29 -10.89
CA GLN A 321 -11.07 3.94 -12.05
C GLN A 321 -12.07 4.35 -13.14
N ARG A 322 -13.29 4.78 -12.75
CA ARG A 322 -14.41 5.19 -13.61
C ARG A 322 -15.11 4.07 -14.37
N GLU A 323 -14.47 2.95 -14.63
CA GLU A 323 -14.89 1.96 -15.62
C GLU A 323 -15.02 0.55 -15.06
N ILE A 324 -14.31 0.22 -13.98
CA ILE A 324 -14.24 -1.15 -13.47
C ILE A 324 -15.31 -1.34 -12.39
N PRO A 325 -16.37 -2.13 -12.63
CA PRO A 325 -17.34 -2.47 -11.60
C PRO A 325 -16.66 -3.27 -10.49
N LEU A 326 -17.02 -2.99 -9.23
CA LEU A 326 -16.58 -3.75 -8.07
C LEU A 326 -17.73 -4.64 -7.58
N SER A 327 -17.45 -5.93 -7.42
CA SER A 327 -18.43 -6.97 -7.04
C SER A 327 -18.32 -7.34 -5.56
N PHE A 328 -18.27 -6.33 -4.68
CA PHE A 328 -18.38 -6.57 -3.24
C PHE A 328 -19.83 -6.57 -2.82
N ASP A 329 -20.21 -7.56 -2.01
CA ASP A 329 -21.57 -7.80 -1.55
C ASP A 329 -21.79 -7.37 -0.09
N TYR A 330 -20.68 -7.13 0.66
CA TYR A 330 -20.75 -6.63 2.01
C TYR A 330 -19.93 -5.34 2.17
N PHE A 331 -20.57 -4.28 2.67
CA PHE A 331 -19.95 -3.01 2.99
C PHE A 331 -20.13 -2.72 4.48
N THR A 332 -19.06 -2.40 5.16
CA THR A 332 -19.10 -2.08 6.60
C THR A 332 -18.25 -0.86 6.89
N SER A 333 -18.59 -0.11 7.93
CA SER A 333 -17.72 0.90 8.55
C SER A 333 -17.12 0.40 9.87
N SER A 334 -17.45 -0.83 10.30
CA SER A 334 -16.91 -1.46 11.50
C SER A 334 -15.58 -2.12 11.20
N VAL A 335 -14.52 -1.67 11.88
CA VAL A 335 -13.20 -2.27 11.82
C VAL A 335 -13.23 -3.70 12.33
N ASP A 336 -13.94 -3.97 13.42
CA ASP A 336 -14.04 -5.31 14.02
C ASP A 336 -14.70 -6.31 13.06
N ALA A 337 -15.75 -5.90 12.32
CA ALA A 337 -16.38 -6.75 11.33
C ALA A 337 -15.46 -7.06 10.13
N PHE A 338 -14.60 -6.11 9.75
CA PHE A 338 -13.63 -6.32 8.68
C PHE A 338 -12.43 -7.16 9.14
N TYR A 339 -11.99 -6.99 10.40
CA TYR A 339 -10.81 -7.63 10.99
C TYR A 339 -11.16 -8.78 11.94
N ALA A 340 -12.35 -9.36 11.83
CA ALA A 340 -12.65 -10.58 12.56
C ALA A 340 -11.52 -11.62 12.42
N SER A 341 -11.27 -12.36 13.50
CA SER A 341 -10.29 -13.45 13.50
C SER A 341 -10.65 -14.47 12.41
N PRO A 342 -9.64 -15.12 11.79
CA PRO A 342 -9.94 -16.23 10.91
C PRO A 342 -10.64 -17.32 11.72
N GLU A 343 -11.82 -17.76 11.25
CA GLU A 343 -12.38 -18.98 11.79
C GLU A 343 -11.37 -20.09 11.48
N THR A 344 -10.77 -20.65 12.52
CA THR A 344 -9.94 -21.82 12.35
C THR A 344 -10.83 -22.90 11.75
N ALA A 345 -10.59 -23.26 10.50
CA ALA A 345 -11.09 -24.49 9.93
C ALA A 345 -10.51 -25.62 10.77
N ARG A 346 -11.25 -26.02 11.82
CA ARG A 346 -10.94 -27.14 12.67
C ARG A 346 -11.53 -28.40 12.06
#